data_fa3b42eae2e7a38225525260d678abed
#
_entry.id   fa3b42eae2e7a38225525260d678abed
#
_cell.length_a   1.000
_cell.length_b   1.000
_cell.length_c   1.000
_cell.angle_alpha   90.00
_cell.angle_beta   90.00
_cell.angle_gamma   90.00
#
_symmetry.space_group_name_H-M   'P 1'
#
loop_
_entity.id
_entity.type
_entity.pdbx_description
1 polymer ?
#
loop_
_entity_poly.entity_id
_entity_poly.type
_entity_poly.pdbx_seq_one_letter_code
_entity_poly.pdbx_strand_id
1 'polypeptide(L)'
;KRQEPKPFDFAKPEKFRAFFKEQLVLVGLEKYTYEEGETLCADVQIANYGKTDCAGDLEWTLWAYMPNEELDSVRKVAVKSGHMSVVSCPKGTLSKAGTLKIELNNKITSSVRCDLTVKIADAVNSYPIWIYKNEMPKCPESVYETTKLDLQAKKVLDNGGIVYYSPKSEESSFHNSIRAQFSTDFWSVGTFGRQEGAMGQLIQKDHPLFKEFPTESHTNWQWWPMANQRAVILPDTVKQPFDAIITEMDSYAFLRPMAQLFECRVGNGKLLYSTLGLQDLQQYPEGKALLRS
;
A
#
# COMPACT_ATOMS: atom_id res chain seq x y z
N LYS A 1 37.50 -4.58 -20.99
CA LYS A 1 37.01 -3.28 -20.44
C LYS A 1 35.85 -3.59 -19.48
N ARG A 2 36.00 -3.30 -18.18
CA ARG A 2 34.89 -3.35 -17.25
C ARG A 2 33.90 -2.26 -17.67
N GLN A 3 32.65 -2.64 -17.96
CA GLN A 3 31.59 -1.65 -18.12
C GLN A 3 31.37 -0.97 -16.76
N GLU A 4 31.34 0.35 -16.74
CA GLU A 4 30.94 1.08 -15.55
C GLU A 4 29.50 0.69 -15.18
N PRO A 5 29.26 0.32 -13.92
CA PRO A 5 27.92 -0.05 -13.49
C PRO A 5 26.98 1.16 -13.65
N LYS A 6 25.89 0.97 -14.37
CA LYS A 6 24.83 1.98 -14.46
C LYS A 6 23.94 1.84 -13.21
N PRO A 7 23.62 2.94 -12.54
CA PRO A 7 22.68 2.88 -11.42
C PRO A 7 21.29 2.40 -11.90
N PHE A 8 20.63 1.61 -11.08
CA PHE A 8 19.24 1.24 -11.31
C PHE A 8 18.34 2.48 -11.27
N ASP A 9 17.18 2.41 -11.93
CA ASP A 9 16.24 3.55 -11.97
C ASP A 9 15.73 3.99 -10.59
N PHE A 10 15.66 3.06 -9.61
CA PHE A 10 15.30 3.38 -8.23
C PHE A 10 16.47 3.99 -7.42
N ALA A 11 17.71 3.81 -7.86
CA ALA A 11 18.93 4.24 -7.17
C ALA A 11 19.62 5.42 -7.86
N LYS A 12 18.87 6.27 -8.56
CA LYS A 12 19.42 7.48 -9.21
C LYS A 12 19.92 8.48 -8.17
N PRO A 13 21.07 9.14 -8.45
CA PRO A 13 21.63 10.14 -7.54
C PRO A 13 20.64 11.25 -7.12
N GLU A 14 19.75 11.64 -8.04
CA GLU A 14 18.72 12.65 -7.79
C GLU A 14 17.71 12.19 -6.73
N LYS A 15 17.31 10.92 -6.76
CA LYS A 15 16.42 10.33 -5.75
C LYS A 15 17.09 10.27 -4.38
N PHE A 16 18.38 9.91 -4.35
CA PHE A 16 19.16 9.88 -3.11
C PHE A 16 19.31 11.29 -2.53
N ARG A 17 19.60 12.28 -3.37
CA ARG A 17 19.70 13.70 -2.97
C ARG A 17 18.38 14.29 -2.50
N ALA A 18 17.24 13.67 -2.80
CA ALA A 18 15.95 14.17 -2.34
C ALA A 18 15.81 14.11 -0.81
N PHE A 19 16.43 13.13 -0.14
CA PHE A 19 16.40 12.98 1.31
C PHE A 19 17.77 13.16 1.99
N PHE A 20 18.85 13.20 1.24
CA PHE A 20 20.21 13.48 1.71
C PHE A 20 20.62 14.92 1.34
N LYS A 21 20.08 15.89 2.09
CA LYS A 21 20.32 17.32 1.89
C LYS A 21 20.72 18.00 3.21
N GLU A 22 21.40 19.11 3.10
CA GLU A 22 21.74 19.94 4.26
C GLU A 22 20.50 20.57 4.94
N GLN A 23 19.43 20.78 4.17
CA GLN A 23 18.14 21.28 4.67
C GLN A 23 17.02 20.36 4.22
N LEU A 24 16.21 19.90 5.18
CA LEU A 24 15.07 19.02 4.95
C LEU A 24 13.84 19.53 5.68
N VAL A 25 12.69 19.42 5.03
CA VAL A 25 11.38 19.55 5.65
C VAL A 25 10.88 18.16 6.00
N LEU A 26 10.57 17.94 7.26
CA LEU A 26 10.11 16.67 7.81
C LEU A 26 8.65 16.81 8.24
N VAL A 27 7.78 15.95 7.73
CA VAL A 27 6.36 15.91 8.10
C VAL A 27 6.09 14.61 8.85
N GLY A 28 5.70 14.74 10.12
CA GLY A 28 5.37 13.63 11.00
C GLY A 28 3.93 13.18 10.77
N LEU A 29 3.70 12.37 9.74
CA LEU A 29 2.38 11.78 9.47
C LEU A 29 2.10 10.67 10.48
N GLU A 30 0.94 10.71 11.13
CA GLU A 30 0.47 9.64 12.03
C GLU A 30 0.01 8.41 11.24
N LYS A 31 -0.54 8.63 10.05
CA LYS A 31 -0.99 7.60 9.12
C LYS A 31 -0.83 8.05 7.67
N TYR A 32 -0.83 7.09 6.75
CA TYR A 32 -0.70 7.36 5.30
C TYR A 32 -2.03 7.22 4.56
N THR A 33 -3.06 6.69 5.22
CA THR A 33 -4.35 6.36 4.64
C THR A 33 -5.46 7.12 5.37
N TYR A 34 -6.38 7.68 4.61
CA TYR A 34 -7.45 8.53 5.10
C TYR A 34 -8.77 8.20 4.42
N GLU A 35 -9.87 8.51 5.05
CA GLU A 35 -11.18 8.56 4.43
C GLU A 35 -11.54 9.99 4.03
N GLU A 36 -12.38 10.12 3.02
CA GLU A 36 -12.98 11.40 2.63
C GLU A 36 -13.70 12.03 3.84
N GLY A 37 -13.45 13.30 4.07
CA GLY A 37 -13.98 14.06 5.20
C GLY A 37 -13.09 14.07 6.44
N GLU A 38 -12.03 13.27 6.51
CA GLU A 38 -11.06 13.35 7.60
C GLU A 38 -10.16 14.60 7.48
N THR A 39 -9.51 14.93 8.57
CA THR A 39 -8.48 15.97 8.60
C THR A 39 -7.10 15.34 8.79
N LEU A 40 -6.20 15.57 7.84
CA LEU A 40 -4.80 15.26 8.01
C LEU A 40 -4.19 16.27 8.98
N CYS A 41 -3.66 15.76 10.08
CA CYS A 41 -2.88 16.54 11.04
C CYS A 41 -1.45 16.01 11.05
N ALA A 42 -0.47 16.91 10.93
CA ALA A 42 0.94 16.49 10.92
C ALA A 42 1.84 17.61 11.46
N ASP A 43 2.70 17.27 12.41
CA ASP A 43 3.74 18.17 12.87
C ASP A 43 4.82 18.31 11.81
N VAL A 44 5.25 19.54 11.57
CA VAL A 44 6.32 19.84 10.62
C VAL A 44 7.55 20.31 11.37
N GLN A 45 8.68 19.73 11.01
CA GLN A 45 10.00 20.10 11.50
C GLN A 45 10.91 20.46 10.32
N ILE A 46 11.89 21.30 10.57
CA ILE A 46 12.93 21.66 9.61
C ILE A 46 14.26 21.26 10.21
N ALA A 47 14.96 20.36 9.52
CA ALA A 47 16.34 20.03 9.82
C ALA A 47 17.23 20.96 8.98
N ASN A 48 17.97 21.85 9.62
CA ASN A 48 18.85 22.79 8.95
C ASN A 48 20.31 22.58 9.38
N TYR A 49 21.01 21.79 8.63
CA TYR A 49 22.46 21.58 8.75
C TYR A 49 23.25 22.31 7.64
N GLY A 50 22.60 23.27 6.98
CA GLY A 50 23.20 24.13 5.97
C GLY A 50 24.11 25.21 6.56
N LYS A 51 24.62 26.07 5.67
CA LYS A 51 25.60 27.12 6.02
C LYS A 51 24.96 28.37 6.63
N THR A 52 23.67 28.57 6.40
CA THR A 52 22.91 29.77 6.80
C THR A 52 21.63 29.36 7.52
N ASP A 53 21.06 30.29 8.27
CA ASP A 53 19.73 30.13 8.84
C ASP A 53 18.70 29.99 7.70
N CYS A 54 17.70 29.16 7.93
CA CYS A 54 16.57 29.00 7.02
C CYS A 54 15.39 29.79 7.60
N ALA A 55 14.82 30.69 6.81
CA ALA A 55 13.64 31.46 7.16
C ALA A 55 12.74 31.67 5.94
N GLY A 56 11.46 31.87 6.15
CA GLY A 56 10.48 32.10 5.10
C GLY A 56 9.19 31.38 5.34
N ASP A 57 8.30 31.47 4.36
CA ASP A 57 7.04 30.73 4.40
C ASP A 57 7.25 29.28 3.98
N LEU A 58 6.61 28.40 4.70
CA LEU A 58 6.51 27.00 4.33
C LEU A 58 5.26 26.81 3.47
N GLU A 59 5.45 26.43 2.24
CA GLU A 59 4.39 26.13 1.28
C GLU A 59 4.08 24.63 1.29
N TRP A 60 2.81 24.28 1.15
CA TRP A 60 2.41 22.90 0.95
C TRP A 60 1.38 22.77 -0.16
N THR A 61 1.43 21.64 -0.86
CA THR A 61 0.49 21.31 -1.92
C THR A 61 0.15 19.83 -1.85
N LEU A 62 -1.14 19.52 -1.87
CA LEU A 62 -1.66 18.18 -2.02
C LEU A 62 -1.94 17.93 -3.50
N TRP A 63 -1.22 16.98 -4.07
CA TRP A 63 -1.32 16.58 -5.47
C TRP A 63 -2.06 15.27 -5.59
N ALA A 64 -3.13 15.20 -6.35
CA ALA A 64 -3.83 13.95 -6.66
C ALA A 64 -3.37 13.38 -8.01
N TYR A 65 -3.29 12.05 -8.07
CA TYR A 65 -3.02 11.31 -9.29
C TYR A 65 -4.34 10.85 -9.90
N MET A 66 -4.81 11.57 -10.90
CA MET A 66 -6.11 11.36 -11.55
C MET A 66 -5.94 10.63 -12.88
N PRO A 67 -6.82 9.67 -13.23
CA PRO A 67 -6.86 9.11 -14.56
C PRO A 67 -7.02 10.21 -15.63
N ASN A 68 -6.32 10.05 -16.73
CA ASN A 68 -6.50 10.90 -17.91
C ASN A 68 -7.06 10.00 -19.02
N GLU A 69 -8.38 10.02 -19.18
CA GLU A 69 -9.10 9.17 -20.12
C GLU A 69 -8.71 9.41 -21.58
N GLU A 70 -8.28 10.65 -21.91
CA GLU A 70 -7.92 11.01 -23.30
C GLU A 70 -6.57 10.42 -23.73
N LEU A 71 -5.66 10.18 -22.78
CA LEU A 71 -4.27 9.78 -23.07
C LEU A 71 -3.89 8.42 -22.49
N ASP A 72 -4.81 7.69 -21.90
CA ASP A 72 -4.56 6.44 -21.16
C ASP A 72 -3.34 6.59 -20.19
N SER A 73 -3.33 7.68 -19.47
CA SER A 73 -2.23 8.10 -18.60
C SER A 73 -2.75 8.64 -17.27
N VAL A 74 -1.86 8.96 -16.37
CA VAL A 74 -2.20 9.57 -15.08
C VAL A 74 -1.66 11.00 -15.05
N ARG A 75 -2.52 11.96 -14.75
CA ARG A 75 -2.13 13.35 -14.55
C ARG A 75 -2.05 13.70 -13.07
N LYS A 76 -1.06 14.50 -12.72
CA LYS A 76 -0.89 15.06 -11.38
C LYS A 76 -1.60 16.42 -11.32
N VAL A 77 -2.57 16.56 -10.41
CA VAL A 77 -3.40 17.75 -10.25
C VAL A 77 -3.29 18.27 -8.83
N ALA A 78 -3.04 19.58 -8.66
CA ALA A 78 -3.10 20.21 -7.35
C ALA A 78 -4.57 20.30 -6.89
N VAL A 79 -4.89 19.62 -5.80
CA VAL A 79 -6.26 19.60 -5.26
C VAL A 79 -6.43 20.54 -4.07
N LYS A 80 -5.35 20.80 -3.35
CA LYS A 80 -5.33 21.73 -2.22
C LYS A 80 -3.92 22.28 -2.00
N SER A 81 -3.81 23.53 -1.55
CA SER A 81 -2.53 24.15 -1.19
C SER A 81 -2.71 25.16 -0.08
N GLY A 82 -1.62 25.52 0.56
CA GLY A 82 -1.59 26.53 1.59
C GLY A 82 -0.17 26.87 2.01
N HIS A 83 -0.05 27.71 3.00
CA HIS A 83 1.24 28.12 3.54
C HIS A 83 1.18 28.28 5.07
N MET A 84 2.33 28.23 5.69
CA MET A 84 2.55 28.55 7.10
C MET A 84 3.75 29.49 7.19
N SER A 85 3.62 30.57 7.96
CA SER A 85 4.75 31.45 8.20
C SER A 85 5.73 30.81 9.19
N VAL A 86 6.98 30.72 8.79
CA VAL A 86 8.07 30.18 9.59
C VAL A 86 8.98 31.33 10.00
N VAL A 87 9.14 31.55 11.30
CA VAL A 87 9.91 32.67 11.81
C VAL A 87 11.40 32.50 11.51
N SER A 88 11.99 31.38 11.89
CA SER A 88 13.39 31.06 11.63
C SER A 88 13.73 29.63 12.05
N CYS A 89 14.60 28.98 11.30
CA CYS A 89 15.25 27.74 11.69
C CYS A 89 16.78 27.95 11.65
N PRO A 90 17.44 28.14 12.81
CA PRO A 90 18.86 28.36 12.89
C PRO A 90 19.67 27.20 12.28
N LYS A 91 20.81 27.50 11.71
CA LYS A 91 21.77 26.48 11.25
C LYS A 91 22.18 25.55 12.39
N GLY A 92 22.40 24.28 12.08
CA GLY A 92 22.81 23.27 13.03
C GLY A 92 21.69 22.78 13.95
N THR A 93 20.41 23.08 13.65
CA THR A 93 19.28 22.70 14.50
C THR A 93 18.21 21.91 13.76
N LEU A 94 17.43 21.16 14.55
CA LEU A 94 16.12 20.63 14.18
C LEU A 94 15.06 21.48 14.88
N SER A 95 14.29 22.22 14.13
CA SER A 95 13.31 23.18 14.67
C SER A 95 11.88 22.81 14.29
N LYS A 96 10.94 22.96 15.24
CA LYS A 96 9.50 22.79 14.94
C LYS A 96 9.02 23.99 14.13
N ALA A 97 8.42 23.74 12.97
CA ALA A 97 7.83 24.76 12.12
C ALA A 97 6.36 25.03 12.48
N GLY A 98 5.64 24.01 12.93
CA GLY A 98 4.22 24.09 13.27
C GLY A 98 3.50 22.79 12.99
N THR A 99 2.16 22.86 12.91
CA THR A 99 1.31 21.72 12.61
C THR A 99 0.46 22.01 11.38
N LEU A 100 0.54 21.17 10.36
CA LEU A 100 -0.35 21.17 9.21
C LEU A 100 -1.71 20.61 9.63
N LYS A 101 -2.78 21.27 9.16
CA LYS A 101 -4.14 20.76 9.24
C LYS A 101 -4.79 20.90 7.87
N ILE A 102 -5.08 19.78 7.24
CA ILE A 102 -5.61 19.72 5.88
C ILE A 102 -6.90 18.92 5.92
N GLU A 103 -8.03 19.57 5.73
CA GLU A 103 -9.31 18.89 5.59
C GLU A 103 -9.37 18.17 4.24
N LEU A 104 -9.68 16.88 4.25
CA LEU A 104 -9.74 16.03 3.06
C LEU A 104 -11.18 15.91 2.53
N ASN A 105 -11.91 17.03 2.55
CA ASN A 105 -13.32 17.14 2.15
C ASN A 105 -13.53 17.46 0.67
N ASN A 106 -12.50 17.34 -0.14
CA ASN A 106 -12.60 17.65 -1.55
C ASN A 106 -13.24 16.49 -2.30
N LYS A 107 -14.24 16.80 -3.09
CA LYS A 107 -14.92 16.08 -4.17
C LYS A 107 -14.01 15.09 -4.95
N ILE A 108 -13.45 14.13 -4.21
CA ILE A 108 -12.72 13.03 -4.80
C ILE A 108 -13.79 12.03 -5.24
N THR A 109 -14.02 11.93 -6.52
CA THR A 109 -15.06 11.06 -7.09
C THR A 109 -14.72 9.57 -6.97
N SER A 110 -13.45 9.26 -6.72
CA SER A 110 -12.92 7.89 -6.55
C SER A 110 -11.79 7.89 -5.53
N SER A 111 -11.46 6.73 -5.00
CA SER A 111 -10.25 6.55 -4.18
C SER A 111 -9.02 6.99 -4.96
N VAL A 112 -8.10 7.70 -4.32
CA VAL A 112 -6.99 8.35 -5.02
C VAL A 112 -5.70 8.31 -4.21
N ARG A 113 -4.59 8.08 -4.90
CA ARG A 113 -3.26 8.36 -4.38
C ARG A 113 -2.96 9.85 -4.51
N CYS A 114 -2.41 10.43 -3.45
CA CYS A 114 -1.95 11.80 -3.42
C CYS A 114 -0.49 11.88 -2.97
N ASP A 115 0.18 12.97 -3.34
CA ASP A 115 1.46 13.37 -2.74
C ASP A 115 1.26 14.68 -1.97
N LEU A 116 1.57 14.69 -0.69
CA LEU A 116 1.73 15.91 0.09
C LEU A 116 3.16 16.42 -0.11
N THR A 117 3.32 17.47 -0.90
CA THR A 117 4.60 18.15 -1.10
C THR A 117 4.69 19.35 -0.17
N VAL A 118 5.79 19.46 0.56
CA VAL A 118 6.07 20.55 1.48
C VAL A 118 7.41 21.18 1.13
N LYS A 119 7.46 22.52 1.08
CA LYS A 119 8.60 23.28 0.61
C LYS A 119 8.88 24.49 1.52
N ILE A 120 10.14 24.75 1.80
CA ILE A 120 10.65 26.00 2.36
C ILE A 120 12.00 26.32 1.70
N ALA A 121 12.15 27.52 1.16
CA ALA A 121 13.34 27.89 0.37
C ALA A 121 13.66 26.82 -0.68
N ASP A 122 14.86 26.23 -0.65
CA ASP A 122 15.29 25.16 -1.54
C ASP A 122 15.02 23.74 -1.00
N ALA A 123 14.54 23.63 0.24
CA ALA A 123 14.20 22.36 0.84
C ALA A 123 12.78 21.93 0.41
N VAL A 124 12.70 20.78 -0.26
CA VAL A 124 11.43 20.19 -0.72
C VAL A 124 11.40 18.74 -0.29
N ASN A 125 10.27 18.29 0.24
CA ASN A 125 10.01 16.87 0.51
C ASN A 125 8.58 16.52 0.09
N SER A 126 8.32 15.22 -0.19
CA SER A 126 7.02 14.75 -0.64
C SER A 126 6.69 13.41 0.00
N TYR A 127 5.45 13.27 0.44
CA TYR A 127 4.95 12.12 1.17
C TYR A 127 3.73 11.54 0.47
N PRO A 128 3.71 10.25 0.12
CA PRO A 128 2.53 9.62 -0.45
C PRO A 128 1.47 9.45 0.63
N ILE A 129 0.23 9.72 0.28
CA ILE A 129 -0.95 9.39 1.08
C ILE A 129 -2.05 8.87 0.18
N TRP A 130 -2.98 8.11 0.74
CA TRP A 130 -4.14 7.58 0.02
C TRP A 130 -5.41 8.08 0.68
N ILE A 131 -6.36 8.50 -0.14
CA ILE A 131 -7.67 8.97 0.32
C ILE A 131 -8.73 8.10 -0.32
N TYR A 132 -9.55 7.47 0.50
CA TYR A 132 -10.61 6.55 0.08
C TYR A 132 -11.98 7.15 0.32
N LYS A 133 -12.96 6.70 -0.47
CA LYS A 133 -14.36 7.02 -0.19
C LYS A 133 -14.77 6.44 1.17
N ASN A 134 -15.51 7.22 1.92
CA ASN A 134 -16.09 6.77 3.20
C ASN A 134 -17.39 6.00 2.94
N GLU A 135 -17.27 4.82 2.37
CA GLU A 135 -18.37 3.92 2.06
C GLU A 135 -18.10 2.54 2.66
N MET A 136 -19.12 1.96 3.28
CA MET A 136 -19.00 0.59 3.80
C MET A 136 -19.04 -0.44 2.67
N PRO A 137 -18.21 -1.48 2.72
CA PRO A 137 -18.29 -2.58 1.77
C PRO A 137 -19.63 -3.31 1.89
N LYS A 138 -20.15 -3.77 0.76
CA LYS A 138 -21.36 -4.59 0.71
C LYS A 138 -21.09 -5.80 -0.17
N CYS A 139 -21.28 -6.99 0.38
CA CYS A 139 -21.21 -8.20 -0.41
C CYS A 139 -22.39 -8.23 -1.42
N PRO A 140 -22.14 -8.38 -2.73
CA PRO A 140 -23.20 -8.55 -3.70
C PRO A 140 -24.03 -9.81 -3.41
N GLU A 141 -25.35 -9.77 -3.63
CA GLU A 141 -26.25 -10.92 -3.43
C GLU A 141 -25.85 -12.15 -4.28
N SER A 142 -25.16 -11.93 -5.39
CA SER A 142 -24.66 -12.98 -6.29
C SER A 142 -23.40 -13.69 -5.75
N VAL A 143 -22.81 -13.20 -4.66
CA VAL A 143 -21.58 -13.74 -4.07
C VAL A 143 -21.89 -14.35 -2.70
N TYR A 144 -21.52 -15.60 -2.51
CA TYR A 144 -21.58 -16.24 -1.19
C TYR A 144 -20.27 -16.00 -0.46
N GLU A 145 -20.33 -15.16 0.55
CA GLU A 145 -19.17 -14.86 1.42
C GLU A 145 -19.12 -15.87 2.57
N THR A 146 -17.93 -16.45 2.82
CA THR A 146 -17.75 -17.44 3.89
C THR A 146 -16.33 -17.46 4.43
N THR A 147 -16.22 -17.82 5.72
CA THR A 147 -14.93 -18.10 6.39
C THR A 147 -14.61 -19.61 6.43
N LYS A 148 -15.48 -20.45 5.87
CA LYS A 148 -15.30 -21.92 5.83
C LYS A 148 -15.85 -22.49 4.53
N LEU A 149 -15.10 -23.39 3.91
CA LEU A 149 -15.58 -24.16 2.76
C LEU A 149 -16.50 -25.29 3.23
N ASP A 150 -17.72 -24.93 3.59
CA ASP A 150 -18.75 -25.84 4.07
C ASP A 150 -19.60 -26.42 2.92
N LEU A 151 -20.63 -27.21 3.30
CA LEU A 151 -21.55 -27.81 2.32
C LEU A 151 -22.34 -26.74 1.51
N GLN A 152 -22.59 -25.57 2.09
CA GLN A 152 -23.30 -24.50 1.38
C GLN A 152 -22.38 -23.85 0.35
N ALA A 153 -21.13 -23.55 0.68
CA ALA A 153 -20.13 -23.06 -0.27
C ALA A 153 -19.97 -24.04 -1.44
N LYS A 154 -19.90 -25.37 -1.13
CA LYS A 154 -19.83 -26.41 -2.15
C LYS A 154 -21.05 -26.40 -3.08
N LYS A 155 -22.28 -26.31 -2.54
CA LYS A 155 -23.49 -26.21 -3.36
C LYS A 155 -23.51 -25.00 -4.28
N VAL A 156 -23.06 -23.83 -3.79
CA VAL A 156 -22.97 -22.61 -4.60
C VAL A 156 -22.02 -22.85 -5.77
N LEU A 157 -20.83 -23.41 -5.52
CA LEU A 157 -19.84 -23.71 -6.55
C LEU A 157 -20.34 -24.77 -7.56
N ASP A 158 -20.96 -25.85 -7.07
CA ASP A 158 -21.50 -26.91 -7.94
C ASP A 158 -22.58 -26.36 -8.89
N ASN A 159 -23.36 -25.34 -8.45
CA ASN A 159 -24.40 -24.67 -9.21
C ASN A 159 -23.87 -23.51 -10.09
N GLY A 160 -22.57 -23.31 -10.19
CA GLY A 160 -21.99 -22.27 -11.04
C GLY A 160 -21.93 -20.86 -10.39
N GLY A 161 -22.21 -20.77 -9.10
CA GLY A 161 -22.14 -19.50 -8.35
C GLY A 161 -20.73 -19.05 -8.00
N ILE A 162 -20.66 -17.91 -7.33
CA ILE A 162 -19.41 -17.29 -6.89
C ILE A 162 -19.31 -17.40 -5.37
N VAL A 163 -18.15 -17.87 -4.88
CA VAL A 163 -17.83 -17.92 -3.47
C VAL A 163 -16.63 -17.03 -3.20
N TYR A 164 -16.78 -16.10 -2.27
CA TYR A 164 -15.67 -15.38 -1.65
C TYR A 164 -15.30 -16.09 -0.34
N TYR A 165 -14.17 -16.77 -0.36
CA TYR A 165 -13.65 -17.50 0.79
C TYR A 165 -12.50 -16.72 1.43
N SER A 166 -12.75 -16.24 2.64
CA SER A 166 -11.78 -15.51 3.44
C SER A 166 -11.73 -16.11 4.84
N PRO A 167 -10.89 -17.11 5.07
CA PRO A 167 -10.74 -17.70 6.40
C PRO A 167 -10.18 -16.67 7.38
N LYS A 168 -10.47 -16.86 8.68
CA LYS A 168 -9.87 -16.02 9.72
C LYS A 168 -8.36 -16.11 9.68
N SER A 169 -7.67 -15.00 9.94
CA SER A 169 -6.21 -14.88 9.86
C SER A 169 -5.44 -15.64 10.96
N GLU A 170 -6.03 -16.65 11.55
CA GLU A 170 -5.40 -17.52 12.54
C GLU A 170 -4.62 -18.64 11.86
N GLU A 171 -3.47 -19.00 12.41
CA GLU A 171 -2.62 -20.08 11.87
C GLU A 171 -3.39 -21.41 11.70
N SER A 172 -4.28 -21.73 12.63
CA SER A 172 -5.12 -22.92 12.60
C SER A 172 -6.10 -22.98 11.41
N SER A 173 -6.38 -21.85 10.79
CA SER A 173 -7.26 -21.76 9.61
C SER A 173 -6.57 -22.15 8.30
N PHE A 174 -5.25 -22.28 8.29
CA PHE A 174 -4.44 -22.50 7.09
C PHE A 174 -3.53 -23.70 7.25
N HIS A 175 -3.78 -24.75 6.49
CA HIS A 175 -3.03 -26.01 6.58
C HIS A 175 -1.57 -25.91 6.13
N ASN A 176 -1.28 -25.06 5.17
CA ASN A 176 0.03 -24.95 4.58
C ASN A 176 0.30 -23.49 4.24
N SER A 177 0.77 -22.75 5.20
CA SER A 177 0.95 -21.33 5.07
C SER A 177 2.10 -20.84 5.92
N ILE A 178 2.62 -19.67 5.57
CA ILE A 178 3.57 -18.91 6.39
C ILE A 178 3.00 -17.53 6.69
N ARG A 179 3.55 -16.84 7.65
CA ARG A 179 3.29 -15.42 7.87
C ARG A 179 3.95 -14.63 6.75
N ALA A 180 3.16 -13.87 6.02
CA ALA A 180 3.66 -12.93 5.03
C ALA A 180 4.33 -11.72 5.69
N GLN A 181 5.11 -10.97 4.92
CA GLN A 181 5.86 -9.83 5.43
C GLN A 181 5.74 -8.61 4.53
N PHE A 182 5.61 -7.45 5.15
CA PHE A 182 5.58 -6.16 4.46
C PHE A 182 6.93 -5.81 3.81
N SER A 183 8.02 -6.14 4.47
CA SER A 183 9.37 -5.89 3.99
C SER A 183 10.16 -7.19 3.89
N THR A 184 11.08 -7.23 2.95
CA THR A 184 11.97 -8.38 2.74
C THR A 184 12.68 -8.81 4.01
N ASP A 185 12.49 -10.06 4.40
CA ASP A 185 13.29 -10.71 5.43
C ASP A 185 14.39 -11.57 4.79
N PHE A 186 15.41 -10.91 4.31
CA PHE A 186 16.47 -11.55 3.54
C PHE A 186 17.42 -12.40 4.43
N TRP A 187 17.67 -11.95 5.65
CA TRP A 187 18.71 -12.54 6.49
C TRP A 187 18.22 -13.64 7.41
N SER A 188 17.00 -13.54 7.94
CA SER A 188 16.60 -14.39 9.04
C SER A 188 16.34 -15.83 8.62
N VAL A 189 15.63 -16.04 7.52
CA VAL A 189 15.18 -17.37 7.08
C VAL A 189 16.32 -18.32 6.72
N GLY A 190 17.40 -17.80 6.16
CA GLY A 190 18.57 -18.61 5.79
C GLY A 190 19.58 -18.77 6.92
N THR A 191 19.56 -17.89 7.91
CA THR A 191 20.59 -17.80 8.98
C THR A 191 20.11 -18.40 10.29
N PHE A 192 18.85 -18.17 10.64
CA PHE A 192 18.27 -18.64 11.91
C PHE A 192 17.24 -19.72 11.65
N GLY A 193 17.49 -20.93 12.10
CA GLY A 193 16.57 -22.04 11.97
C GLY A 193 15.20 -21.77 12.60
N ARG A 194 14.13 -22.26 11.96
CA ARG A 194 12.72 -22.14 12.41
C ARG A 194 12.10 -20.75 12.33
N GLN A 195 12.66 -19.82 11.59
CA GLN A 195 12.00 -18.57 11.30
C GLN A 195 11.19 -18.67 10.02
N GLU A 196 9.94 -18.20 10.07
CA GLU A 196 9.16 -17.90 8.88
C GLU A 196 9.60 -16.54 8.34
N GLY A 197 9.62 -16.39 7.04
CA GLY A 197 9.95 -15.13 6.39
C GLY A 197 9.72 -15.20 4.89
N ALA A 198 9.46 -14.05 4.31
CA ALA A 198 9.18 -13.88 2.90
C ALA A 198 9.89 -12.63 2.37
N MET A 199 9.85 -12.46 1.05
CA MET A 199 10.54 -11.39 0.33
C MET A 199 9.60 -10.21 0.00
N GLY A 200 8.30 -10.33 0.31
CA GLY A 200 7.27 -9.36 0.01
C GLY A 200 6.31 -9.79 -1.09
N GLN A 201 5.37 -8.93 -1.44
CA GLN A 201 4.29 -9.25 -2.36
C GLN A 201 4.50 -8.69 -3.77
N LEU A 202 4.10 -9.47 -4.77
CA LEU A 202 3.87 -9.03 -6.14
C LEU A 202 2.36 -8.92 -6.38
N ILE A 203 1.94 -7.76 -6.87
CA ILE A 203 0.54 -7.40 -7.05
C ILE A 203 0.26 -7.19 -8.53
N GLN A 204 -0.76 -7.84 -9.06
CA GLN A 204 -1.27 -7.58 -10.41
C GLN A 204 -2.07 -6.28 -10.42
N LYS A 205 -1.39 -5.14 -10.34
CA LYS A 205 -1.98 -3.81 -10.16
C LYS A 205 -3.09 -3.44 -11.17
N ASP A 206 -3.03 -4.04 -12.36
CA ASP A 206 -3.98 -3.79 -13.45
C ASP A 206 -5.19 -4.74 -13.40
N HIS A 207 -5.28 -5.61 -12.39
CA HIS A 207 -6.43 -6.50 -12.20
C HIS A 207 -7.68 -5.67 -11.87
N PRO A 208 -8.86 -6.00 -12.44
CA PRO A 208 -10.12 -5.24 -12.25
C PRO A 208 -10.51 -5.00 -10.79
N LEU A 209 -10.12 -5.90 -9.89
CA LEU A 209 -10.32 -5.78 -8.45
C LEU A 209 -9.72 -4.50 -7.87
N PHE A 210 -8.63 -3.96 -8.44
CA PHE A 210 -7.98 -2.76 -7.94
C PHE A 210 -8.48 -1.46 -8.57
N LYS A 211 -9.59 -1.49 -9.32
CA LYS A 211 -10.15 -0.30 -9.97
C LYS A 211 -10.43 0.84 -8.98
N GLU A 212 -10.89 0.52 -7.77
CA GLU A 212 -11.15 1.49 -6.71
C GLU A 212 -10.09 1.50 -5.60
N PHE A 213 -9.03 0.72 -5.78
CA PHE A 213 -7.91 0.63 -4.84
C PHE A 213 -6.60 0.92 -5.59
N PRO A 214 -6.23 2.20 -5.79
CA PRO A 214 -5.04 2.56 -6.55
C PRO A 214 -3.78 1.99 -5.91
N THR A 215 -3.14 1.05 -6.59
CA THR A 215 -1.98 0.32 -6.08
C THR A 215 -0.85 0.25 -7.11
N GLU A 216 0.32 -0.12 -6.64
CA GLU A 216 1.51 -0.43 -7.43
C GLU A 216 1.68 -1.95 -7.54
N SER A 217 2.64 -2.41 -8.33
CA SER A 217 2.95 -3.84 -8.46
C SER A 217 3.60 -4.47 -7.23
N HIS A 218 3.82 -3.69 -6.20
CA HIS A 218 4.43 -4.09 -4.93
C HIS A 218 3.72 -3.37 -3.77
N THR A 219 3.93 -3.86 -2.55
CA THR A 219 3.37 -3.25 -1.34
C THR A 219 4.00 -1.89 -1.04
N ASN A 220 3.15 -0.96 -0.64
CA ASN A 220 3.51 0.35 -0.10
C ASN A 220 2.76 0.56 1.23
N TRP A 221 2.80 1.74 1.82
CA TRP A 221 2.25 1.98 3.16
C TRP A 221 0.76 1.67 3.32
N GLN A 222 -0.05 1.75 2.27
CA GLN A 222 -1.46 1.36 2.33
C GLN A 222 -1.65 -0.15 2.56
N TRP A 223 -0.65 -0.97 2.28
CA TRP A 223 -0.72 -2.42 2.45
C TRP A 223 -0.32 -2.89 3.85
N TRP A 224 0.13 -1.98 4.71
CA TRP A 224 0.65 -2.34 6.04
C TRP A 224 -0.23 -3.30 6.85
N PRO A 225 -1.56 -3.08 7.02
CA PRO A 225 -2.40 -3.98 7.81
C PRO A 225 -2.64 -5.33 7.11
N MET A 226 -2.61 -5.40 5.78
CA MET A 226 -2.88 -6.62 5.01
C MET A 226 -1.62 -7.45 4.74
N ALA A 227 -0.48 -6.80 4.55
CA ALA A 227 0.74 -7.45 4.09
C ALA A 227 1.35 -8.45 5.08
N ASN A 228 1.02 -8.32 6.36
CA ASN A 228 1.53 -9.22 7.42
C ASN A 228 0.57 -10.37 7.75
N GLN A 229 -0.46 -10.58 6.93
CA GLN A 229 -1.36 -11.73 7.05
C GLN A 229 -0.69 -13.00 6.52
N ARG A 230 -1.40 -14.12 6.55
CA ARG A 230 -0.82 -15.37 6.09
C ARG A 230 -0.79 -15.48 4.56
N ALA A 231 0.22 -16.17 4.04
CA ALA A 231 0.29 -16.58 2.64
C ALA A 231 0.23 -18.11 2.55
N VAL A 232 -0.65 -18.64 1.71
CA VAL A 232 -0.77 -20.08 1.52
C VAL A 232 0.29 -20.59 0.55
N ILE A 233 0.90 -21.72 0.89
CA ILE A 233 1.81 -22.43 0.02
C ILE A 233 0.96 -23.28 -0.94
N LEU A 234 1.12 -23.04 -2.23
CA LEU A 234 0.38 -23.77 -3.25
C LEU A 234 0.97 -25.17 -3.40
N PRO A 235 0.13 -26.23 -3.43
CA PRO A 235 0.61 -27.58 -3.61
C PRO A 235 1.13 -27.81 -5.05
N ASP A 236 2.05 -28.74 -5.23
CA ASP A 236 2.62 -29.13 -6.53
C ASP A 236 1.56 -29.64 -7.53
N THR A 237 0.38 -29.98 -7.03
CA THR A 237 -0.76 -30.38 -7.87
C THR A 237 -1.42 -29.21 -8.60
N VAL A 238 -1.14 -27.97 -8.22
CA VAL A 238 -1.60 -26.79 -8.95
C VAL A 238 -0.84 -26.72 -10.26
N LYS A 239 -1.59 -26.94 -11.36
CA LYS A 239 -1.00 -26.88 -12.70
C LYS A 239 -0.76 -25.44 -13.13
N GLN A 240 0.41 -25.21 -13.67
CA GLN A 240 0.74 -23.93 -14.28
C GLN A 240 0.17 -23.80 -15.70
N PRO A 241 -0.16 -22.57 -16.16
CA PRO A 241 0.06 -21.31 -15.41
C PRO A 241 -1.03 -21.09 -14.35
N PHE A 242 -0.61 -20.78 -13.12
CA PHE A 242 -1.46 -20.28 -12.05
C PHE A 242 -1.04 -18.86 -11.75
N ASP A 243 -1.95 -17.92 -11.91
CA ASP A 243 -1.65 -16.50 -11.83
C ASP A 243 -2.44 -15.90 -10.64
N ALA A 244 -1.76 -15.79 -9.50
CA ALA A 244 -2.35 -15.19 -8.32
C ALA A 244 -2.42 -13.67 -8.48
N ILE A 245 -3.53 -13.08 -8.03
CA ILE A 245 -3.71 -11.61 -8.01
C ILE A 245 -2.69 -10.97 -7.08
N ILE A 246 -2.42 -11.64 -5.94
CA ILE A 246 -1.34 -11.27 -5.01
C ILE A 246 -0.51 -12.51 -4.74
N THR A 247 0.72 -12.50 -5.21
CA THR A 247 1.74 -13.52 -4.97
C THR A 247 2.63 -13.09 -3.82
N GLU A 248 2.83 -13.97 -2.85
CA GLU A 248 3.89 -13.81 -1.86
C GLU A 248 5.18 -14.43 -2.40
N MET A 249 6.26 -13.67 -2.41
CA MET A 249 7.58 -14.18 -2.80
C MET A 249 8.22 -14.87 -1.61
N ASP A 250 8.50 -16.17 -1.76
CA ASP A 250 9.17 -16.94 -0.71
C ASP A 250 10.62 -16.50 -0.51
N SER A 251 11.17 -16.88 0.61
CA SER A 251 12.59 -16.70 0.87
C SER A 251 13.45 -17.45 -0.18
N TYR A 252 14.64 -16.95 -0.40
CA TYR A 252 15.61 -17.60 -1.30
C TYR A 252 16.00 -19.02 -0.86
N ALA A 253 15.71 -19.41 0.37
CA ALA A 253 16.02 -20.72 0.92
C ALA A 253 15.04 -21.82 0.50
N PHE A 254 13.77 -21.50 0.25
CA PHE A 254 12.72 -22.49 0.00
C PHE A 254 12.10 -22.38 -1.39
N LEU A 255 11.88 -21.18 -1.92
CA LEU A 255 11.35 -20.92 -3.27
C LEU A 255 9.98 -21.61 -3.52
N ARG A 256 9.12 -21.69 -2.52
CA ARG A 256 7.78 -22.28 -2.64
C ARG A 256 6.83 -21.34 -3.37
N PRO A 257 5.94 -21.81 -4.25
CA PRO A 257 4.88 -20.98 -4.80
C PRO A 257 3.86 -20.61 -3.72
N MET A 258 3.60 -19.32 -3.51
CA MET A 258 2.71 -18.84 -2.46
C MET A 258 1.77 -17.76 -2.96
N ALA A 259 0.57 -17.68 -2.39
CA ALA A 259 -0.41 -16.68 -2.74
C ALA A 259 -1.17 -16.16 -1.52
N GLN A 260 -1.64 -14.91 -1.62
CA GLN A 260 -2.56 -14.30 -0.64
C GLN A 260 -3.94 -14.02 -1.22
N LEU A 261 -4.03 -13.79 -2.53
CA LEU A 261 -5.29 -13.54 -3.22
C LEU A 261 -5.26 -14.18 -4.60
N PHE A 262 -6.26 -14.98 -4.92
CA PHE A 262 -6.38 -15.60 -6.22
C PHE A 262 -7.82 -16.00 -6.57
N GLU A 263 -8.10 -16.10 -7.85
CA GLU A 263 -9.32 -16.70 -8.38
C GLU A 263 -9.02 -18.08 -8.95
N CYS A 264 -9.94 -19.01 -8.76
CA CYS A 264 -9.88 -20.29 -9.44
C CYS A 264 -11.28 -20.83 -9.73
N ARG A 265 -11.37 -21.73 -10.71
CA ARG A 265 -12.60 -22.46 -11.01
C ARG A 265 -12.66 -23.70 -10.13
N VAL A 266 -13.79 -23.88 -9.43
CA VAL A 266 -14.08 -25.06 -8.61
C VAL A 266 -15.43 -25.64 -9.04
N GLY A 267 -15.43 -26.83 -9.59
CA GLY A 267 -16.63 -27.39 -10.21
C GLY A 267 -17.13 -26.52 -11.38
N ASN A 268 -18.37 -26.09 -11.29
CA ASN A 268 -18.98 -25.18 -12.27
C ASN A 268 -18.85 -23.70 -11.87
N GLY A 269 -18.48 -23.42 -10.60
CA GLY A 269 -18.44 -22.09 -10.02
C GLY A 269 -17.05 -21.46 -10.01
N LYS A 270 -17.00 -20.26 -9.45
CA LYS A 270 -15.79 -19.47 -9.26
C LYS A 270 -15.53 -19.26 -7.78
N LEU A 271 -14.29 -19.50 -7.36
CA LEU A 271 -13.82 -19.23 -6.02
C LEU A 271 -12.83 -18.06 -6.05
N LEU A 272 -13.12 -17.00 -5.29
CA LEU A 272 -12.15 -15.97 -4.92
C LEU A 272 -11.65 -16.31 -3.52
N TYR A 273 -10.37 -16.61 -3.40
CA TYR A 273 -9.73 -16.96 -2.14
C TYR A 273 -8.83 -15.82 -1.66
N SER A 274 -9.04 -15.39 -0.43
CA SER A 274 -8.27 -14.32 0.19
C SER A 274 -7.76 -14.71 1.57
N THR A 275 -6.49 -14.50 1.83
CA THR A 275 -5.88 -14.65 3.16
C THR A 275 -5.62 -13.30 3.83
N LEU A 276 -6.08 -12.20 3.23
CA LEU A 276 -5.80 -10.84 3.67
C LEU A 276 -6.55 -10.42 4.94
N GLY A 277 -7.53 -11.21 5.40
CA GLY A 277 -8.29 -10.93 6.63
C GLY A 277 -9.08 -9.62 6.58
N LEU A 278 -9.58 -9.21 5.41
CA LEU A 278 -10.19 -7.89 5.19
C LEU A 278 -11.42 -7.64 6.06
N GLN A 279 -12.16 -8.70 6.45
CA GLN A 279 -13.31 -8.58 7.34
C GLN A 279 -12.93 -8.08 8.73
N ASP A 280 -11.73 -8.41 9.21
CA ASP A 280 -11.20 -8.01 10.51
C ASP A 280 -10.40 -6.68 10.42
N LEU A 281 -10.24 -6.11 9.22
CA LEU A 281 -9.45 -4.89 8.96
C LEU A 281 -10.31 -3.67 8.59
N GLN A 282 -11.62 -3.71 8.84
CA GLN A 282 -12.54 -2.63 8.47
C GLN A 282 -12.39 -1.35 9.31
N GLN A 283 -11.63 -1.38 10.40
CA GLN A 283 -11.21 -0.19 11.14
C GLN A 283 -10.15 0.64 10.38
N TYR A 284 -9.52 0.05 9.36
CA TYR A 284 -8.56 0.73 8.50
C TYR A 284 -9.22 1.18 7.20
N PRO A 285 -9.04 2.44 6.76
CA PRO A 285 -9.58 2.94 5.50
C PRO A 285 -9.23 2.08 4.29
N GLU A 286 -7.98 1.63 4.21
CA GLU A 286 -7.46 0.76 3.15
C GLU A 286 -8.09 -0.64 3.18
N GLY A 287 -8.32 -1.20 4.37
CA GLY A 287 -8.98 -2.49 4.52
C GLY A 287 -10.43 -2.46 4.02
N LYS A 288 -11.18 -1.42 4.39
CA LYS A 288 -12.53 -1.17 3.86
C LYS A 288 -12.53 -0.98 2.35
N ALA A 289 -11.60 -0.17 1.84
CA ALA A 289 -11.52 0.14 0.41
C ALA A 289 -11.23 -1.11 -0.43
N LEU A 290 -10.28 -1.95 0.01
CA LEU A 290 -9.96 -3.18 -0.70
C LEU A 290 -11.08 -4.22 -0.61
N LEU A 291 -11.80 -4.31 0.50
CA LEU A 291 -12.94 -5.21 0.62
C LEU A 291 -14.13 -4.76 -0.26
N ARG A 292 -14.27 -3.46 -0.51
CA ARG A 292 -15.31 -2.88 -1.37
C ARG A 292 -15.01 -3.07 -2.86
N SER A 293 -13.74 -3.02 -3.27
CA SER A 293 -13.30 -3.12 -4.67
C SER A 293 -13.45 -4.52 -5.24
#